data_a1f32b14f8f90b06ce0f9ca7231a96ac
#
_entry.id   a1f32b14f8f90b06ce0f9ca7231a96ac
#
_cell.length_a   1.000
_cell.length_b   1.000
_cell.length_c   1.000
_cell.angle_alpha   90.00
_cell.angle_beta   90.00
_cell.angle_gamma   90.00
#
_symmetry.space_group_name_H-M   'P 1'
#
loop_
_entity.id
_entity.type
_entity.pdbx_description
1 polymer ?
#
loop_
_entity_poly.entity_id
_entity_poly.type
_entity_poly.pdbx_seq_one_letter_code
_entity_poly.pdbx_strand_id
1 'polypeptide(L)'
;RPRAMPRSFAAVPRSNDDHYLYALPAADRRMRFLVNYGSLSLLPTIYLMTPETMHHSLNEASVAFFESSMIVDMKKRAVTLPKICDVFGEDFGEDPLAVLRHILRYLNRDNWEKVSTLLTNAKAPAVKFQDLKPRSHTRLHLVIQK
;
A
#
# COMPACT_ATOMS: atom_id res chain seq x y z
N ARG A 1 15.98 13.99 -10.48
CA ARG A 1 14.51 14.07 -10.37
C ARG A 1 13.92 12.75 -10.86
N PRO A 2 13.13 12.03 -10.05
CA PRO A 2 12.42 10.86 -10.55
C PRO A 2 11.49 11.29 -11.68
N ARG A 3 11.50 10.54 -12.77
CA ARG A 3 10.55 10.73 -13.85
C ARG A 3 9.15 10.48 -13.31
N ALA A 4 8.30 11.49 -13.31
CA ALA A 4 6.90 11.31 -13.00
C ALA A 4 6.33 10.22 -13.91
N MET A 5 5.72 9.19 -13.33
CA MET A 5 4.98 8.21 -14.13
C MET A 5 3.87 8.94 -14.89
N PRO A 6 3.62 8.56 -16.14
CA PRO A 6 2.57 9.21 -16.93
C PRO A 6 1.23 9.10 -16.17
N ARG A 7 0.53 10.21 -16.05
CA ARG A 7 -0.84 10.30 -15.50
C ARG A 7 -1.89 9.50 -16.28
N SER A 8 -1.48 8.74 -17.29
CA SER A 8 -2.35 8.00 -18.22
C SER A 8 -3.12 6.83 -17.60
N PHE A 9 -2.81 6.41 -16.37
CA PHE A 9 -3.61 5.38 -15.68
C PHE A 9 -4.86 5.92 -14.99
N ALA A 10 -5.07 7.23 -14.99
CA ALA A 10 -6.26 7.87 -14.41
C ALA A 10 -7.31 8.25 -15.47
N ALA A 11 -7.18 7.79 -16.70
CA ALA A 11 -8.24 7.97 -17.69
C ALA A 11 -9.44 7.11 -17.24
N VAL A 12 -10.43 7.74 -16.64
CA VAL A 12 -11.76 7.13 -16.44
C VAL A 12 -12.25 6.69 -17.82
N PRO A 13 -12.56 5.38 -18.03
CA PRO A 13 -13.07 4.91 -19.31
C PRO A 13 -14.27 5.77 -19.74
N ARG A 14 -14.33 6.15 -21.00
CA ARG A 14 -15.47 6.90 -21.52
C ARG A 14 -16.69 5.98 -21.54
N SER A 15 -17.90 6.53 -21.41
CA SER A 15 -19.15 5.77 -21.35
C SER A 15 -19.40 4.87 -22.57
N ASN A 16 -18.70 5.06 -23.69
CA ASN A 16 -18.78 4.24 -24.91
C ASN A 16 -17.67 3.18 -25.00
N ASP A 17 -16.86 3.00 -23.95
CA ASP A 17 -15.81 1.99 -23.90
C ASP A 17 -16.38 0.76 -23.17
N ASP A 18 -16.27 -0.44 -23.77
CA ASP A 18 -16.70 -1.69 -23.16
C ASP A 18 -16.03 -1.92 -21.79
N HIS A 19 -14.85 -1.38 -21.58
CA HIS A 19 -14.15 -1.41 -20.29
C HIS A 19 -14.86 -0.61 -19.19
N TYR A 20 -15.74 0.34 -19.56
CA TYR A 20 -16.50 1.12 -18.58
C TYR A 20 -17.39 0.24 -17.69
N LEU A 21 -17.93 -0.84 -18.24
CA LEU A 21 -18.77 -1.80 -17.53
C LEU A 21 -18.02 -2.54 -16.42
N TYR A 22 -16.70 -2.62 -16.55
CA TYR A 22 -15.81 -3.31 -15.60
C TYR A 22 -15.01 -2.34 -14.72
N ALA A 23 -15.20 -1.04 -14.92
CA ALA A 23 -14.53 -0.03 -14.11
C ALA A 23 -15.13 0.04 -12.71
N LEU A 24 -14.28 0.11 -11.69
CA LEU A 24 -14.77 0.37 -10.33
C LEU A 24 -15.39 1.78 -10.27
N PRO A 25 -16.56 1.95 -9.63
CA PRO A 25 -17.21 3.26 -9.51
C PRO A 25 -16.37 4.27 -8.72
N ALA A 26 -15.46 3.80 -7.86
CA ALA A 26 -14.49 4.61 -7.14
C ALA A 26 -13.17 3.84 -7.05
N ALA A 27 -12.05 4.56 -7.12
CA ALA A 27 -10.72 3.96 -6.93
C ALA A 27 -10.53 3.54 -5.48
N ASP A 28 -10.28 2.24 -5.27
CA ASP A 28 -9.90 1.72 -3.97
C ASP A 28 -8.37 1.69 -3.84
N ARG A 29 -7.84 2.53 -2.97
CA ARG A 29 -6.38 2.69 -2.78
C ARG A 29 -5.69 1.43 -2.28
N ARG A 30 -6.44 0.53 -1.61
CA ARG A 30 -5.93 -0.77 -1.13
C ARG A 30 -5.47 -1.67 -2.27
N MET A 31 -6.00 -1.48 -3.48
CA MET A 31 -5.55 -2.18 -4.68
C MET A 31 -4.05 -2.01 -4.96
N ARG A 32 -3.45 -0.89 -4.51
CA ARG A 32 -2.01 -0.63 -4.64
C ARG A 32 -1.15 -1.66 -3.90
N PHE A 33 -1.66 -2.22 -2.81
CA PHE A 33 -0.93 -3.20 -1.98
C PHE A 33 -1.04 -4.63 -2.51
N LEU A 34 -1.98 -4.87 -3.42
CA LEU A 34 -2.25 -6.19 -4.00
C LEU A 34 -1.50 -6.45 -5.30
N VAL A 35 -1.29 -5.40 -6.09
CA VAL A 35 -0.65 -5.56 -7.40
C VAL A 35 0.83 -5.86 -7.23
N ASN A 36 1.23 -7.05 -7.69
CA ASN A 36 2.63 -7.48 -7.60
C ASN A 36 3.42 -6.94 -8.80
N TYR A 37 4.24 -5.93 -8.54
CA TYR A 37 5.13 -5.31 -9.52
C TYR A 37 6.50 -6.01 -9.66
N GLY A 38 6.65 -7.23 -9.14
CA GLY A 38 7.93 -7.94 -9.17
C GLY A 38 9.00 -7.35 -8.22
N SER A 39 8.61 -6.58 -7.22
CA SER A 39 9.51 -6.01 -6.22
C SER A 39 9.62 -6.89 -4.98
N LEU A 40 10.80 -6.91 -4.34
CA LEU A 40 10.99 -7.54 -3.02
C LEU A 40 10.16 -6.86 -1.92
N SER A 41 9.75 -5.63 -2.13
CA SER A 41 8.91 -4.88 -1.18
C SER A 41 7.45 -5.32 -1.19
N LEU A 42 7.06 -6.21 -2.11
CA LEU A 42 5.70 -6.72 -2.23
C LEU A 42 5.61 -8.17 -1.77
N LEU A 43 4.46 -8.54 -1.21
CA LEU A 43 4.18 -9.93 -0.87
C LEU A 43 4.18 -10.79 -2.14
N PRO A 44 4.79 -11.99 -2.09
CA PRO A 44 4.72 -12.96 -3.20
C PRO A 44 3.37 -13.69 -3.21
N THR A 45 2.29 -12.96 -2.96
CA THR A 45 0.95 -13.53 -2.77
C THR A 45 0.01 -12.98 -3.82
N ILE A 46 -0.80 -13.85 -4.39
CA ILE A 46 -1.90 -13.50 -5.30
C ILE A 46 -3.20 -13.80 -4.56
N TYR A 47 -4.05 -12.79 -4.44
CA TYR A 47 -5.37 -12.92 -3.85
C TYR A 47 -6.41 -13.12 -4.95
N LEU A 48 -7.16 -14.21 -4.89
CA LEU A 48 -8.36 -14.39 -5.72
C LEU A 48 -9.56 -13.88 -4.94
N MET A 49 -10.26 -12.92 -5.50
CA MET A 49 -11.39 -12.25 -4.87
C MET A 49 -12.68 -12.47 -5.66
N THR A 50 -13.76 -12.60 -4.93
CA THR A 50 -15.10 -12.48 -5.48
C THR A 50 -15.70 -11.12 -5.06
N PRO A 51 -16.77 -10.65 -5.68
CA PRO A 51 -17.45 -9.43 -5.24
C PRO A 51 -17.79 -9.44 -3.74
N GLU A 52 -18.20 -10.60 -3.21
CA GLU A 52 -18.61 -10.79 -1.82
C GLU A 52 -17.42 -10.70 -0.85
N THR A 53 -16.26 -11.23 -1.24
CA THR A 53 -15.06 -11.30 -0.39
C THR A 53 -14.12 -10.11 -0.59
N MET A 54 -14.34 -9.29 -1.62
CA MET A 54 -13.40 -8.25 -2.05
C MET A 54 -12.98 -7.31 -0.92
N HIS A 55 -13.91 -6.75 -0.19
CA HIS A 55 -13.60 -5.80 0.88
C HIS A 55 -12.80 -6.42 2.02
N HIS A 56 -13.12 -7.66 2.39
CA HIS A 56 -12.41 -8.40 3.41
C HIS A 56 -10.98 -8.72 2.95
N SER A 57 -10.85 -9.28 1.74
CA SER A 57 -9.56 -9.61 1.14
C SER A 57 -8.64 -8.40 0.97
N LEU A 58 -9.19 -7.24 0.56
CA LEU A 58 -8.46 -5.99 0.45
C LEU A 58 -7.91 -5.51 1.81
N ASN A 59 -8.69 -5.64 2.87
CA ASN A 59 -8.25 -5.29 4.22
C ASN A 59 -7.15 -6.24 4.71
N GLU A 60 -7.37 -7.55 4.62
CA GLU A 60 -6.37 -8.54 5.04
C GLU A 60 -5.06 -8.38 4.29
N ALA A 61 -5.13 -8.24 2.96
CA ALA A 61 -3.95 -8.02 2.14
C ALA A 61 -3.20 -6.74 2.50
N SER A 62 -3.92 -5.66 2.80
CA SER A 62 -3.31 -4.40 3.22
C SER A 62 -2.60 -4.56 4.57
N VAL A 63 -3.22 -5.23 5.54
CA VAL A 63 -2.60 -5.50 6.85
C VAL A 63 -1.36 -6.37 6.69
N ALA A 64 -1.46 -7.49 5.97
CA ALA A 64 -0.33 -8.39 5.72
C ALA A 64 0.81 -7.69 4.97
N PHE A 65 0.49 -6.80 4.03
CA PHE A 65 1.46 -6.00 3.31
C PHE A 65 2.29 -5.12 4.25
N PHE A 66 1.64 -4.33 5.10
CA PHE A 66 2.36 -3.45 6.04
C PHE A 66 3.06 -4.22 7.15
N GLU A 67 2.50 -5.32 7.62
CA GLU A 67 3.13 -6.18 8.61
C GLU A 67 4.48 -6.73 8.13
N SER A 68 4.56 -7.10 6.84
CA SER A 68 5.77 -7.68 6.25
C SER A 68 6.78 -6.65 5.75
N SER A 69 6.33 -5.44 5.41
CA SER A 69 7.16 -4.47 4.67
C SER A 69 7.47 -3.18 5.43
N MET A 70 6.77 -2.89 6.53
CA MET A 70 7.00 -1.70 7.34
C MET A 70 7.97 -1.99 8.48
N ILE A 71 8.86 -1.02 8.79
CA ILE A 71 9.78 -1.11 9.93
C ILE A 71 9.55 0.08 10.84
N VAL A 72 9.30 -0.19 12.12
CA VAL A 72 9.14 0.85 13.15
C VAL A 72 10.31 0.77 14.14
N ASP A 73 11.14 1.82 14.16
CA ASP A 73 12.26 1.97 15.11
C ASP A 73 11.86 2.98 16.20
N MET A 74 11.43 2.48 17.33
CA MET A 74 11.02 3.30 18.48
C MET A 74 12.16 4.10 19.08
N LYS A 75 13.40 3.55 19.06
CA LYS A 75 14.58 4.22 19.62
C LYS A 75 15.01 5.42 18.79
N LYS A 76 15.03 5.26 17.47
CA LYS A 76 15.36 6.34 16.52
C LYS A 76 14.17 7.23 16.19
N ARG A 77 12.97 6.90 16.69
CA ARG A 77 11.72 7.57 16.36
C ARG A 77 11.54 7.68 14.84
N ALA A 78 11.72 6.55 14.16
CA ALA A 78 11.67 6.49 12.71
C ALA A 78 10.73 5.39 12.24
N VAL A 79 10.00 5.66 11.18
CA VAL A 79 9.16 4.69 10.47
C VAL A 79 9.65 4.59 9.04
N THR A 80 9.93 3.36 8.60
CA THR A 80 10.32 3.09 7.21
C THR A 80 9.15 2.43 6.50
N LEU A 81 8.61 3.11 5.49
CA LEU A 81 7.49 2.67 4.68
C LEU A 81 7.95 1.98 3.41
N PRO A 82 7.14 1.08 2.85
CA PRO A 82 7.39 0.52 1.53
C PRO A 82 7.44 1.61 0.46
N LYS A 83 8.29 1.43 -0.55
CA LYS A 83 8.47 2.42 -1.65
C LYS A 83 7.19 2.73 -2.41
N ILE A 84 6.25 1.80 -2.45
CA ILE A 84 4.96 2.01 -3.10
C ILE A 84 4.19 3.20 -2.50
N CYS A 85 4.36 3.45 -1.19
CA CYS A 85 3.76 4.60 -0.52
C CYS A 85 4.34 5.94 -0.96
N ASP A 86 5.57 5.95 -1.48
CA ASP A 86 6.20 7.13 -2.07
C ASP A 86 5.80 7.30 -3.56
N VAL A 87 5.83 6.19 -4.31
CA VAL A 87 5.47 6.19 -5.74
C VAL A 87 4.02 6.64 -5.96
N PHE A 88 3.12 6.23 -5.09
CA PHE A 88 1.70 6.60 -5.11
C PHE A 88 1.34 7.53 -3.95
N GLY A 89 2.27 8.39 -3.54
CA GLY A 89 2.07 9.31 -2.42
C GLY A 89 0.81 10.15 -2.54
N GLU A 90 0.49 10.62 -3.74
CA GLU A 90 -0.74 11.39 -4.02
C GLU A 90 -2.04 10.66 -3.63
N ASP A 91 -2.04 9.31 -3.62
CA ASP A 91 -3.19 8.52 -3.19
C ASP A 91 -3.37 8.49 -1.66
N PHE A 92 -2.29 8.74 -0.90
CA PHE A 92 -2.26 8.55 0.55
C PHE A 92 -2.08 9.84 1.35
N GLY A 93 -1.41 10.85 0.79
CA GLY A 93 -1.19 12.12 1.45
C GLY A 93 -0.15 12.99 0.75
N GLU A 94 -0.17 14.28 1.02
CA GLU A 94 0.70 15.27 0.37
C GLU A 94 2.15 15.22 0.87
N ASP A 95 2.36 14.72 2.08
CA ASP A 95 3.67 14.59 2.71
C ASP A 95 3.84 13.21 3.40
N PRO A 96 5.07 12.79 3.73
CA PRO A 96 5.33 11.49 4.33
C PRO A 96 4.58 11.26 5.65
N LEU A 97 4.32 12.30 6.43
CA LEU A 97 3.60 12.19 7.69
C LEU A 97 2.08 12.01 7.47
N ALA A 98 1.53 12.67 6.44
CA ALA A 98 0.15 12.48 6.01
C ALA A 98 -0.06 11.04 5.51
N VAL A 99 0.89 10.52 4.72
CA VAL A 99 0.90 9.11 4.29
C VAL A 99 0.89 8.19 5.51
N LEU A 100 1.77 8.43 6.50
CA LEU A 100 1.83 7.61 7.72
C LEU A 100 0.51 7.62 8.49
N ARG A 101 -0.14 8.78 8.62
CA ARG A 101 -1.47 8.89 9.26
C ARG A 101 -2.54 8.15 8.48
N HIS A 102 -2.49 8.21 7.15
CA HIS A 102 -3.47 7.53 6.28
C HIS A 102 -3.42 6.02 6.45
N ILE A 103 -2.21 5.44 6.50
CA ILE A 103 -2.03 4.00 6.57
C ILE A 103 -2.31 3.37 7.94
N LEU A 104 -2.47 4.18 9.00
CA LEU A 104 -2.79 3.67 10.35
C LEU A 104 -3.95 2.66 10.36
N ARG A 105 -4.95 2.88 9.51
CA ARG A 105 -6.13 1.99 9.37
C ARG A 105 -5.81 0.60 8.81
N TYR A 106 -4.63 0.41 8.23
CA TYR A 106 -4.17 -0.82 7.62
C TYR A 106 -3.08 -1.52 8.44
N LEU A 107 -2.80 -1.04 9.64
CA LEU A 107 -1.79 -1.64 10.51
C LEU A 107 -2.40 -2.70 11.41
N ASN A 108 -1.62 -3.75 11.69
CA ASN A 108 -1.93 -4.64 12.80
C ASN A 108 -1.81 -3.89 14.14
N ARG A 109 -2.34 -4.49 15.20
CA ARG A 109 -2.42 -3.85 16.53
C ARG A 109 -1.05 -3.39 17.04
N ASP A 110 -0.02 -4.22 16.93
CA ASP A 110 1.33 -3.91 17.43
C ASP A 110 1.95 -2.70 16.71
N ASN A 111 1.91 -2.68 15.40
CA ASN A 111 2.40 -1.56 14.60
C ASN A 111 1.55 -0.30 14.80
N TRP A 112 0.24 -0.45 14.95
CA TRP A 112 -0.66 0.67 15.23
C TRP A 112 -0.32 1.33 16.57
N GLU A 113 -0.12 0.57 17.64
CA GLU A 113 0.23 1.08 18.97
C GLU A 113 1.59 1.82 18.94
N LYS A 114 2.61 1.25 18.27
CA LYS A 114 3.92 1.86 18.11
C LYS A 114 3.84 3.17 17.34
N VAL A 115 3.19 3.18 16.18
CA VAL A 115 3.09 4.37 15.33
C VAL A 115 2.23 5.44 16.00
N SER A 116 1.12 5.08 16.62
CA SER A 116 0.27 6.03 17.36
C SER A 116 1.04 6.70 18.49
N THR A 117 1.84 5.94 19.24
CA THR A 117 2.72 6.48 20.28
C THR A 117 3.73 7.48 19.70
N LEU A 118 4.33 7.19 18.53
CA LEU A 118 5.26 8.08 17.87
C LEU A 118 4.59 9.37 17.39
N LEU A 119 3.35 9.29 16.89
CA LEU A 119 2.59 10.43 16.39
C LEU A 119 2.04 11.35 17.49
N THR A 120 1.75 10.80 18.68
CA THR A 120 1.21 11.56 19.80
C THR A 120 2.27 12.40 20.51
N ASN A 121 3.54 12.03 20.37
CA ASN A 121 4.64 12.79 20.99
C ASN A 121 4.86 14.14 20.29
N ALA A 122 5.36 15.13 21.07
CA ALA A 122 5.60 16.49 20.60
C ALA A 122 6.50 16.59 19.36
N LYS A 123 7.46 15.65 19.21
CA LYS A 123 8.34 15.59 18.03
C LYS A 123 7.82 14.51 17.08
N ALA A 124 7.48 14.91 15.87
CA ALA A 124 7.05 13.99 14.81
C ALA A 124 8.13 12.94 14.50
N PRO A 125 7.74 11.68 14.15
CA PRO A 125 8.68 10.66 13.72
C PRO A 125 9.31 11.01 12.37
N ALA A 126 10.54 10.54 12.14
CA ALA A 126 11.15 10.58 10.82
C ALA A 126 10.53 9.49 9.95
N VAL A 127 9.92 9.87 8.84
CA VAL A 127 9.35 8.92 7.86
C VAL A 127 10.32 8.77 6.71
N LYS A 128 10.67 7.53 6.38
CA LYS A 128 11.55 7.16 5.28
C LYS A 128 10.84 6.16 4.37
N PHE A 129 11.31 6.05 3.14
CA PHE A 129 10.82 5.06 2.19
C PHE A 129 11.92 4.06 1.84
N GLN A 130 11.55 2.79 1.72
CA GLN A 130 12.47 1.74 1.29
C GLN A 130 12.85 1.93 -0.19
N ASP A 131 14.04 1.49 -0.57
CA ASP A 131 14.39 1.39 -1.98
C ASP A 131 13.67 0.22 -2.66
N LEU A 132 13.27 0.43 -3.91
CA LEU A 132 12.74 -0.66 -4.74
C LEU A 132 13.88 -1.62 -5.10
N LYS A 133 13.78 -2.84 -4.59
CA LYS A 133 14.68 -3.92 -4.96
C LYS A 133 13.95 -4.86 -5.91
N PRO A 134 14.42 -5.02 -7.17
CA PRO A 134 13.82 -5.98 -8.09
C PRO A 134 14.01 -7.41 -7.56
N ARG A 135 13.04 -8.26 -7.81
CA ARG A 135 13.08 -9.67 -7.45
C ARG A 135 13.51 -10.47 -8.68
N SER A 136 14.66 -11.14 -8.60
CA SER A 136 15.19 -11.95 -9.71
C SER A 136 14.45 -13.29 -9.88
N HIS A 137 13.96 -13.86 -8.78
CA HIS A 137 13.16 -15.09 -8.78
C HIS A 137 12.02 -14.95 -7.79
N THR A 138 10.78 -15.13 -8.25
CA THR A 138 9.59 -15.01 -7.40
C THR A 138 8.85 -16.34 -7.39
N ARG A 139 8.77 -16.99 -6.22
CA ARG A 139 7.71 -17.97 -5.96
C ARG A 139 6.47 -17.19 -5.52
N LEU A 140 5.41 -17.27 -6.31
CA LEU A 140 4.12 -16.69 -5.96
C LEU A 140 3.31 -17.68 -5.13
N HIS A 141 2.68 -17.21 -4.09
CA HIS A 141 1.73 -17.95 -3.28
C HIS A 141 0.32 -17.53 -3.65
N LEU A 142 -0.50 -18.50 -4.04
CA LEU A 142 -1.91 -18.27 -4.36
C LEU A 142 -2.74 -18.43 -3.09
N VAL A 143 -3.49 -17.39 -2.74
CA VAL A 143 -4.47 -17.42 -1.66
C VAL A 143 -5.87 -17.34 -2.26
N ILE A 144 -6.63 -18.42 -2.06
CA ILE A 144 -8.04 -18.51 -2.46
C ILE A 144 -8.87 -18.38 -1.19
N GLN A 145 -9.65 -17.31 -1.10
CA GLN A 145 -10.61 -17.15 -0.02
C GLN A 145 -11.95 -17.78 -0.47
N LYS A 146 -12.45 -18.69 0.37
CA LYS A 146 -13.75 -19.35 0.17
C LYS A 146 -14.85 -18.55 0.83
#